data_40ffaa2c54074347c8defed8e618fc64
#
_entry.id   40ffaa2c54074347c8defed8e618fc64
#
_cell.length_a   1.000
_cell.length_b   1.000
_cell.length_c   1.000
_cell.angle_alpha   90.00
_cell.angle_beta   90.00
_cell.angle_gamma   90.00
#
_symmetry.space_group_name_H-M   'P 1'
#
loop_
_entity.id
_entity.type
_entity.pdbx_description
1 polymer ?
#
loop_
_entity_poly.entity_id
_entity_poly.type
_entity_poly.pdbx_seq_one_letter_code
_entity_poly.pdbx_strand_id
1 'polypeptide(L)'
;MYQKVKAYMKEHGMVVDGDVVLAGVSGGGDSMAMLEMLKRYQAEAAFSLCAVHVHHGIRGEEADRDERVVRETCEKWTIPFLSYHYPVPELAKKWKMGLEETGRKVRQDAFSRAEADYFGKSETADLQGGGRVSAAREGKLRIRIALAHNENDVAETLLHNLCRGTGLKGLAAILPVRDGIIRPILCLNKQEIVKYLIKEQIPYVTDSTNLTDDYTRNKIRHQILPILEEQVNTSAVRHMAETASLVSQAEEYLSRQGERLVKTGNGEFSCQKHSGGMSLP
;
A
#
# COMPACT_ATOMS: atom_id res chain seq x y z
N MET A 1 -4.72 -13.54 13.83
CA MET A 1 -4.50 -12.66 12.67
C MET A 1 -3.43 -11.60 12.95
N TYR A 2 -3.55 -10.79 13.99
CA TYR A 2 -2.51 -9.80 14.36
C TYR A 2 -1.09 -10.37 14.42
N GLN A 3 -0.89 -11.55 15.03
CA GLN A 3 0.43 -12.19 15.10
C GLN A 3 1.01 -12.54 13.71
N LYS A 4 0.17 -12.92 12.74
CA LYS A 4 0.57 -13.17 11.33
C LYS A 4 1.11 -11.87 10.71
N VAL A 5 0.37 -10.76 10.86
CA VAL A 5 0.78 -9.45 10.35
C VAL A 5 2.05 -8.94 11.04
N LYS A 6 2.13 -9.07 12.36
CA LYS A 6 3.32 -8.70 13.13
C LYS A 6 4.57 -9.46 12.67
N ALA A 7 4.46 -10.79 12.49
CA ALA A 7 5.57 -11.61 11.99
C ALA A 7 5.98 -11.16 10.57
N TYR A 8 5.01 -10.92 9.70
CA TYR A 8 5.23 -10.44 8.34
C TYR A 8 5.91 -9.08 8.29
N MET A 9 5.47 -8.12 9.13
CA MET A 9 6.11 -6.81 9.22
C MET A 9 7.57 -6.90 9.70
N LYS A 10 7.86 -7.79 10.65
CA LYS A 10 9.22 -8.03 11.15
C LYS A 10 10.12 -8.70 10.09
N GLU A 11 9.62 -9.72 9.42
CA GLU A 11 10.32 -10.44 8.35
C GLU A 11 10.79 -9.49 7.24
N HIS A 12 9.93 -8.55 6.86
CA HIS A 12 10.22 -7.59 5.79
C HIS A 12 10.82 -6.25 6.29
N GLY A 13 11.14 -6.12 7.57
CA GLY A 13 11.74 -4.89 8.13
C GLY A 13 10.92 -3.64 7.82
N MET A 14 9.57 -3.76 7.84
CA MET A 14 8.67 -2.69 7.42
C MET A 14 8.78 -1.47 8.31
N VAL A 15 8.87 -1.68 9.63
CA VAL A 15 8.92 -0.64 10.65
C VAL A 15 10.03 -0.99 11.64
N VAL A 16 10.84 0.00 11.99
CA VAL A 16 11.86 -0.08 13.05
C VAL A 16 11.66 1.06 14.04
N ASP A 17 12.31 0.96 15.20
CA ASP A 17 12.25 1.99 16.23
C ASP A 17 12.71 3.35 15.67
N GLY A 18 11.95 4.38 15.98
CA GLY A 18 12.17 5.76 15.50
C GLY A 18 11.55 6.09 14.16
N ASP A 19 10.94 5.13 13.45
CA ASP A 19 10.22 5.42 12.19
C ASP A 19 8.99 6.30 12.42
N VAL A 20 8.61 7.04 11.38
CA VAL A 20 7.31 7.71 11.26
C VAL A 20 6.49 6.97 10.21
N VAL A 21 5.34 6.42 10.60
CA VAL A 21 4.43 5.71 9.70
C VAL A 21 3.23 6.61 9.38
N LEU A 22 3.10 6.99 8.11
CA LEU A 22 1.95 7.67 7.56
C LEU A 22 1.02 6.62 6.95
N ALA A 23 -0.08 6.29 7.63
CA ALA A 23 -1.02 5.27 7.21
C ALA A 23 -2.10 5.87 6.30
N GLY A 24 -2.20 5.41 5.06
CA GLY A 24 -3.27 5.81 4.13
C GLY A 24 -4.58 5.12 4.50
N VAL A 25 -5.58 5.91 4.94
CA VAL A 25 -6.85 5.38 5.45
C VAL A 25 -8.02 5.96 4.67
N SER A 26 -8.69 5.11 3.87
CA SER A 26 -9.86 5.49 3.07
C SER A 26 -11.19 5.39 3.82
N GLY A 27 -11.22 4.74 4.98
CA GLY A 27 -12.44 4.36 5.68
C GLY A 27 -12.94 2.95 5.35
N GLY A 28 -12.49 2.38 4.25
CA GLY A 28 -12.82 0.99 3.87
C GLY A 28 -12.15 -0.05 4.77
N GLY A 29 -12.74 -1.26 4.82
CA GLY A 29 -12.35 -2.30 5.77
C GLY A 29 -10.85 -2.63 5.79
N ASP A 30 -10.20 -2.73 4.64
CA ASP A 30 -8.78 -3.06 4.57
C ASP A 30 -7.92 -2.00 5.25
N SER A 31 -8.21 -0.71 4.99
CA SER A 31 -7.48 0.41 5.57
C SER A 31 -7.71 0.57 7.07
N MET A 32 -8.94 0.30 7.54
CA MET A 32 -9.28 0.35 8.96
C MET A 32 -8.64 -0.82 9.74
N ALA A 33 -8.62 -2.02 9.16
CA ALA A 33 -7.91 -3.16 9.75
C ALA A 33 -6.41 -2.91 9.83
N MET A 34 -5.80 -2.37 8.77
CA MET A 34 -4.39 -2.00 8.77
C MET A 34 -4.07 -0.98 9.87
N LEU A 35 -4.89 0.08 10.00
CA LEU A 35 -4.69 1.13 10.99
C LEU A 35 -4.73 0.58 12.42
N GLU A 36 -5.70 -0.30 12.72
CA GLU A 36 -5.80 -0.95 14.03
C GLU A 36 -4.57 -1.82 14.32
N MET A 37 -4.14 -2.63 13.35
CA MET A 37 -2.97 -3.49 13.51
C MET A 37 -1.67 -2.70 13.73
N LEU A 38 -1.51 -1.58 13.02
CA LEU A 38 -0.38 -0.66 13.24
C LEU A 38 -0.45 -0.02 14.63
N LYS A 39 -1.62 0.40 15.09
CA LYS A 39 -1.82 0.91 16.46
C LYS A 39 -1.42 -0.13 17.51
N ARG A 40 -1.86 -1.39 17.35
CA ARG A 40 -1.44 -2.48 18.26
C ARG A 40 0.07 -2.68 18.24
N TYR A 41 0.67 -2.62 17.05
CA TYR A 41 2.11 -2.80 16.92
C TYR A 41 2.88 -1.64 17.54
N GLN A 42 2.35 -0.42 17.53
CA GLN A 42 2.93 0.76 18.21
C GLN A 42 3.05 0.57 19.73
N ALA A 43 2.20 -0.25 20.34
CA ALA A 43 2.33 -0.59 21.77
C ALA A 43 3.55 -1.51 22.07
N GLU A 44 4.13 -2.13 21.04
CA GLU A 44 5.22 -3.08 21.13
C GLU A 44 6.53 -2.59 20.50
N ALA A 45 6.48 -1.53 19.68
CA ALA A 45 7.61 -0.98 18.94
C ALA A 45 7.57 0.55 18.99
N ALA A 46 8.71 1.18 19.16
CA ALA A 46 8.82 2.63 19.37
C ALA A 46 8.82 3.39 18.03
N PHE A 47 7.65 3.55 17.39
CA PHE A 47 7.48 4.37 16.19
C PHE A 47 6.31 5.34 16.32
N SER A 48 6.29 6.38 15.50
CA SER A 48 5.19 7.33 15.43
C SER A 48 4.19 6.92 14.34
N LEU A 49 2.89 6.98 14.64
CA LEU A 49 1.80 6.65 13.71
C LEU A 49 0.92 7.88 13.47
N CYS A 50 0.63 8.17 12.19
CA CYS A 50 -0.31 9.20 11.79
C CYS A 50 -1.21 8.66 10.69
N ALA A 51 -2.52 8.84 10.79
CA ALA A 51 -3.49 8.49 9.76
C ALA A 51 -3.62 9.63 8.74
N VAL A 52 -3.57 9.28 7.45
CA VAL A 52 -3.71 10.22 6.32
C VAL A 52 -4.92 9.81 5.49
N HIS A 53 -5.91 10.68 5.42
CA HIS A 53 -7.10 10.51 4.58
C HIS A 53 -7.02 11.42 3.36
N VAL A 54 -7.43 10.90 2.20
CA VAL A 54 -7.50 11.68 0.96
C VAL A 54 -8.93 11.67 0.45
N HIS A 55 -9.59 12.82 0.56
CA HIS A 55 -10.91 13.04 0.03
C HIS A 55 -10.83 13.43 -1.45
N HIS A 56 -11.34 12.58 -2.33
CA HIS A 56 -11.21 12.74 -3.78
C HIS A 56 -12.26 13.65 -4.44
N GLY A 57 -13.28 14.09 -3.70
CA GLY A 57 -14.36 14.93 -4.24
C GLY A 57 -15.23 14.25 -5.29
N ILE A 58 -15.28 12.91 -5.33
CA ILE A 58 -16.02 12.16 -6.35
C ILE A 58 -17.43 11.79 -5.88
N ARG A 59 -17.60 11.41 -4.60
CA ARG A 59 -18.82 10.79 -4.05
C ARG A 59 -19.66 11.69 -3.16
N GLY A 60 -19.35 13.00 -3.09
CA GLY A 60 -20.12 13.94 -2.26
C GLY A 60 -20.30 13.47 -0.82
N GLU A 61 -21.54 13.42 -0.33
CA GLU A 61 -21.87 13.06 1.06
C GLU A 61 -21.34 11.69 1.53
N GLU A 62 -21.17 10.72 0.62
CA GLU A 62 -20.56 9.44 1.00
C GLU A 62 -19.09 9.60 1.37
N ALA A 63 -18.34 10.42 0.63
CA ALA A 63 -16.95 10.68 0.93
C ALA A 63 -16.78 11.47 2.23
N ASP A 64 -17.71 12.39 2.53
CA ASP A 64 -17.76 13.14 3.80
C ASP A 64 -18.05 12.20 4.98
N ARG A 65 -18.97 11.23 4.78
CA ARG A 65 -19.25 10.18 5.77
C ARG A 65 -18.01 9.32 6.03
N ASP A 66 -17.32 8.90 4.96
CA ASP A 66 -16.14 8.05 5.05
C ASP A 66 -15.03 8.76 5.84
N GLU A 67 -14.76 10.02 5.55
CA GLU A 67 -13.83 10.85 6.32
C GLU A 67 -14.22 10.96 7.79
N ARG A 68 -15.51 11.18 8.08
CA ARG A 68 -16.02 11.28 9.45
C ARG A 68 -15.74 10.01 10.24
N VAL A 69 -16.03 8.84 9.69
CA VAL A 69 -15.77 7.54 10.35
C VAL A 69 -14.28 7.37 10.66
N VAL A 70 -13.40 7.75 9.74
CA VAL A 70 -11.95 7.69 9.99
C VAL A 70 -11.54 8.67 11.10
N ARG A 71 -12.01 9.91 11.04
CA ARG A 71 -11.72 10.96 12.04
C ARG A 71 -12.13 10.55 13.44
N GLU A 72 -13.40 10.15 13.62
CA GLU A 72 -13.95 9.71 14.92
C GLU A 72 -13.19 8.50 15.48
N THR A 73 -12.79 7.57 14.59
CA THR A 73 -12.00 6.41 14.98
C THR A 73 -10.59 6.82 15.42
N CYS A 74 -9.94 7.71 14.70
CA CYS A 74 -8.62 8.23 15.06
C CYS A 74 -8.65 8.99 16.40
N GLU A 75 -9.68 9.82 16.64
CA GLU A 75 -9.90 10.50 17.90
C GLU A 75 -10.05 9.50 19.06
N LYS A 76 -10.93 8.50 18.92
CA LYS A 76 -11.11 7.43 19.89
C LYS A 76 -9.82 6.64 20.16
N TRP A 77 -9.01 6.45 19.17
CA TRP A 77 -7.76 5.69 19.28
C TRP A 77 -6.55 6.54 19.62
N THR A 78 -6.72 7.85 19.73
CA THR A 78 -5.64 8.81 20.00
C THR A 78 -4.53 8.74 18.94
N ILE A 79 -4.94 8.58 17.66
CA ILE A 79 -4.03 8.60 16.51
C ILE A 79 -4.11 9.98 15.85
N PRO A 80 -2.99 10.70 15.62
CA PRO A 80 -2.97 11.91 14.81
C PRO A 80 -3.60 11.68 13.44
N PHE A 81 -4.47 12.61 13.00
CA PHE A 81 -5.23 12.50 11.76
C PHE A 81 -5.01 13.73 10.88
N LEU A 82 -4.66 13.50 9.62
CA LEU A 82 -4.53 14.50 8.57
C LEU A 82 -5.50 14.18 7.43
N SER A 83 -6.24 15.17 6.96
CA SER A 83 -7.15 15.02 5.82
C SER A 83 -6.84 16.05 4.74
N TYR A 84 -6.80 15.59 3.49
CA TYR A 84 -6.53 16.41 2.32
C TYR A 84 -7.65 16.25 1.29
N HIS A 85 -8.22 17.37 0.83
CA HIS A 85 -9.32 17.41 -0.11
C HIS A 85 -8.83 17.82 -1.50
N TYR A 86 -9.20 17.03 -2.52
CA TYR A 86 -8.87 17.27 -3.92
C TYR A 86 -10.11 17.12 -4.80
N PRO A 87 -10.40 18.11 -5.68
CA PRO A 87 -11.47 17.99 -6.68
C PRO A 87 -10.96 17.14 -7.86
N VAL A 88 -10.84 15.81 -7.67
CA VAL A 88 -10.24 14.90 -8.64
C VAL A 88 -10.93 14.97 -10.02
N PRO A 89 -12.28 15.08 -10.14
CA PRO A 89 -12.93 15.21 -11.46
C PRO A 89 -12.49 16.45 -12.24
N GLU A 90 -12.29 17.57 -11.55
CA GLU A 90 -11.84 18.83 -12.16
C GLU A 90 -10.36 18.76 -12.53
N LEU A 91 -9.53 18.18 -11.62
CA LEU A 91 -8.11 17.98 -11.86
C LEU A 91 -7.85 17.01 -13.02
N ALA A 92 -8.65 15.96 -13.16
CA ALA A 92 -8.57 15.01 -14.27
C ALA A 92 -8.78 15.71 -15.62
N LYS A 93 -9.81 16.58 -15.71
CA LYS A 93 -10.06 17.41 -16.90
C LYS A 93 -8.90 18.37 -17.17
N LYS A 94 -8.43 19.07 -16.13
CA LYS A 94 -7.33 20.05 -16.24
C LYS A 94 -6.02 19.39 -16.69
N TRP A 95 -5.70 18.22 -16.14
CA TRP A 95 -4.47 17.51 -16.47
C TRP A 95 -4.57 16.60 -17.69
N LYS A 96 -5.77 16.45 -18.25
CA LYS A 96 -6.07 15.52 -19.36
C LYS A 96 -5.65 14.07 -19.04
N MET A 97 -5.94 13.64 -17.82
CA MET A 97 -5.60 12.33 -17.28
C MET A 97 -6.88 11.56 -16.91
N GLY A 98 -6.78 10.23 -16.82
CA GLY A 98 -7.86 9.42 -16.27
C GLY A 98 -8.11 9.71 -14.78
N LEU A 99 -9.32 9.42 -14.29
CA LEU A 99 -9.67 9.62 -12.87
C LEU A 99 -8.76 8.82 -11.93
N GLU A 100 -8.45 7.56 -12.28
CA GLU A 100 -7.57 6.71 -11.48
C GLU A 100 -6.14 7.27 -11.40
N GLU A 101 -5.58 7.66 -12.54
CA GLU A 101 -4.24 8.23 -12.62
C GLU A 101 -4.16 9.55 -11.84
N THR A 102 -5.19 10.40 -11.97
CA THR A 102 -5.32 11.64 -11.21
C THR A 102 -5.43 11.34 -9.71
N GLY A 103 -6.27 10.38 -9.32
CA GLY A 103 -6.40 9.93 -7.94
C GLY A 103 -5.08 9.39 -7.36
N ARG A 104 -4.26 8.71 -8.16
CA ARG A 104 -2.93 8.27 -7.75
C ARG A 104 -1.98 9.44 -7.50
N LYS A 105 -1.99 10.42 -8.41
CA LYS A 105 -1.15 11.62 -8.31
C LYS A 105 -1.49 12.48 -7.11
N VAL A 106 -2.77 12.72 -6.84
CA VAL A 106 -3.19 13.50 -5.66
C VAL A 106 -2.91 12.76 -4.35
N ARG A 107 -2.97 11.42 -4.33
CA ARG A 107 -2.53 10.66 -3.16
C ARG A 107 -1.04 10.85 -2.88
N GLN A 108 -0.20 10.82 -3.91
CA GLN A 108 1.22 11.08 -3.76
C GLN A 108 1.49 12.50 -3.21
N ASP A 109 0.80 13.52 -3.73
CA ASP A 109 0.87 14.89 -3.23
C ASP A 109 0.41 14.99 -1.76
N ALA A 110 -0.69 14.32 -1.40
CA ALA A 110 -1.20 14.28 -0.04
C ALA A 110 -0.18 13.69 0.95
N PHE A 111 0.51 12.61 0.59
CA PHE A 111 1.56 12.05 1.46
C PHE A 111 2.77 12.98 1.58
N SER A 112 3.18 13.64 0.50
CA SER A 112 4.27 14.63 0.56
C SER A 112 3.91 15.81 1.46
N ARG A 113 2.66 16.28 1.43
CA ARG A 113 2.15 17.31 2.35
C ARG A 113 2.06 16.79 3.78
N ALA A 114 1.57 15.56 3.98
CA ALA A 114 1.48 14.97 5.30
C ALA A 114 2.85 14.83 5.97
N GLU A 115 3.89 14.51 5.20
CA GLU A 115 5.26 14.55 5.67
C GLU A 115 5.66 15.94 6.18
N ALA A 116 5.44 16.98 5.37
CA ALA A 116 5.77 18.35 5.75
C ALA A 116 4.95 18.86 6.95
N ASP A 117 3.64 18.60 6.96
CA ASP A 117 2.72 19.03 8.04
C ASP A 117 2.99 18.30 9.35
N TYR A 118 3.39 17.03 9.30
CA TYR A 118 3.75 16.27 10.48
C TYR A 118 4.98 16.84 11.17
N PHE A 119 6.03 17.18 10.41
CA PHE A 119 7.24 17.77 10.95
C PHE A 119 7.03 19.23 11.39
N GLY A 120 6.30 20.03 10.62
CA GLY A 120 6.01 21.42 10.99
C GLY A 120 5.21 21.55 12.30
N LYS A 121 4.32 20.61 12.58
CA LYS A 121 3.59 20.55 13.86
C LYS A 121 4.45 20.03 15.02
N SER A 122 5.42 19.16 14.75
CA SER A 122 6.33 18.65 15.78
C SER A 122 7.26 19.73 16.31
N GLU A 123 7.75 20.63 15.46
CA GLU A 123 8.59 21.76 15.89
C GLU A 123 7.83 22.79 16.74
N THR A 124 6.52 22.98 16.50
CA THR A 124 5.69 23.91 17.29
C THR A 124 5.17 23.30 18.60
N ALA A 125 5.04 21.96 18.69
CA ALA A 125 4.59 21.28 19.91
C ALA A 125 5.66 21.24 21.01
N ASP A 126 6.94 21.26 20.65
CA ASP A 126 8.04 21.33 21.62
C ASP A 126 8.10 22.70 22.38
N LEU A 127 7.40 23.72 21.87
CA LEU A 127 7.33 25.05 22.52
C LEU A 127 6.20 25.16 23.57
N GLN A 128 5.29 24.17 23.70
CA GLN A 128 4.13 24.24 24.61
C GLN A 128 4.00 23.07 25.60
N GLY A 129 5.07 22.40 25.96
CA GLY A 129 5.16 21.55 27.14
C GLY A 129 4.22 20.36 27.17
N GLY A 130 4.72 19.18 26.93
CA GLY A 130 4.07 17.96 27.39
C GLY A 130 4.13 16.78 26.45
N GLY A 131 5.18 16.00 26.49
CA GLY A 131 5.26 14.69 25.86
C GLY A 131 6.55 14.55 25.06
N ARG A 132 7.61 14.11 25.72
CA ARG A 132 8.91 13.84 25.12
C ARG A 132 8.79 12.99 23.86
N VAL A 133 8.85 13.59 22.70
CA VAL A 133 9.56 13.01 21.57
C VAL A 133 11.03 13.18 21.91
N SER A 134 11.63 12.12 22.49
CA SER A 134 13.04 12.16 22.85
C SER A 134 13.84 12.40 21.57
N ALA A 135 14.45 13.58 21.56
CA ALA A 135 15.57 14.04 20.74
C ALA A 135 15.89 13.18 19.50
N ALA A 136 15.79 13.82 18.35
CA ALA A 136 16.57 13.48 17.18
C ALA A 136 18.03 13.19 17.58
N ARG A 137 18.34 11.91 17.78
CA ARG A 137 19.70 11.44 17.57
C ARG A 137 20.00 11.65 16.09
N GLU A 138 21.18 12.10 15.74
CA GLU A 138 21.73 12.40 14.41
C GLU A 138 21.55 11.23 13.41
N GLY A 139 20.32 10.83 13.11
CA GLY A 139 19.91 9.84 12.13
C GLY A 139 18.65 10.36 11.46
N LYS A 140 18.72 10.59 10.16
CA LYS A 140 17.61 11.01 9.32
C LYS A 140 16.38 10.19 9.66
N LEU A 141 15.33 10.79 10.23
CA LEU A 141 14.04 10.14 10.51
C LEU A 141 13.54 9.43 9.25
N ARG A 142 13.23 8.13 9.40
CA ARG A 142 12.79 7.32 8.27
C ARG A 142 11.27 7.34 8.20
N ILE A 143 10.72 7.87 7.10
CA ILE A 143 9.29 7.91 6.86
C ILE A 143 8.87 6.66 6.11
N ARG A 144 7.74 6.08 6.53
CA ARG A 144 7.10 4.96 5.90
C ARG A 144 5.65 5.31 5.56
N ILE A 145 5.25 5.06 4.32
CA ILE A 145 3.86 5.19 3.88
C ILE A 145 3.24 3.80 3.93
N ALA A 146 2.26 3.58 4.81
CA ALA A 146 1.54 2.32 4.91
C ALA A 146 0.30 2.32 4.03
N LEU A 147 0.17 1.33 3.13
CA LEU A 147 -0.97 1.13 2.25
C LEU A 147 -1.60 -0.25 2.49
N ALA A 148 -2.93 -0.30 2.48
CA ALA A 148 -3.73 -1.46 2.84
C ALA A 148 -3.98 -2.44 1.68
N HIS A 149 -2.94 -2.77 0.90
CA HIS A 149 -3.03 -3.84 -0.09
C HIS A 149 -3.04 -5.21 0.61
N ASN A 150 -3.77 -6.16 0.06
CA ASN A 150 -3.96 -7.50 0.58
C ASN A 150 -3.64 -8.59 -0.48
N GLU A 151 -3.76 -9.89 -0.14
CA GLU A 151 -3.47 -11.00 -1.07
C GLU A 151 -4.31 -10.95 -2.36
N ASN A 152 -5.58 -10.52 -2.26
CA ASN A 152 -6.44 -10.40 -3.43
C ASN A 152 -5.92 -9.35 -4.43
N ASP A 153 -5.39 -8.22 -3.93
CA ASP A 153 -4.78 -7.19 -4.79
C ASP A 153 -3.53 -7.72 -5.50
N VAL A 154 -2.76 -8.61 -4.85
CA VAL A 154 -1.61 -9.29 -5.48
C VAL A 154 -2.10 -10.19 -6.62
N ALA A 155 -3.10 -11.03 -6.39
CA ALA A 155 -3.66 -11.92 -7.39
C ALA A 155 -4.25 -11.15 -8.57
N GLU A 156 -5.01 -10.08 -8.31
CA GLU A 156 -5.53 -9.18 -9.35
C GLU A 156 -4.40 -8.60 -10.22
N THR A 157 -3.37 -8.08 -9.57
CA THR A 157 -2.23 -7.46 -10.28
C THR A 157 -1.44 -8.48 -11.07
N LEU A 158 -1.22 -9.68 -10.52
CA LEU A 158 -0.54 -10.79 -11.20
C LEU A 158 -1.29 -11.18 -12.48
N LEU A 159 -2.60 -11.46 -12.37
CA LEU A 159 -3.43 -11.83 -13.52
C LEU A 159 -3.50 -10.70 -14.55
N HIS A 160 -3.68 -9.46 -14.11
CA HIS A 160 -3.71 -8.31 -15.01
C HIS A 160 -2.41 -8.18 -15.81
N ASN A 161 -1.26 -8.30 -15.13
CA ASN A 161 0.04 -8.22 -15.77
C ASN A 161 0.30 -9.41 -16.71
N LEU A 162 -0.07 -10.62 -16.28
CA LEU A 162 0.06 -11.83 -17.07
C LEU A 162 -0.73 -11.72 -18.40
N CYS A 163 -1.98 -11.24 -18.33
CA CYS A 163 -2.82 -11.04 -19.52
C CYS A 163 -2.29 -9.99 -20.50
N ARG A 164 -1.48 -9.04 -20.02
CA ARG A 164 -0.88 -8.01 -20.86
C ARG A 164 0.50 -8.39 -21.41
N GLY A 165 1.03 -9.51 -20.97
CA GLY A 165 2.41 -9.90 -21.24
C GLY A 165 3.39 -9.11 -20.38
N THR A 166 4.17 -9.81 -19.57
CA THR A 166 5.12 -9.18 -18.64
C THR A 166 6.31 -10.09 -18.38
N GLY A 167 7.46 -9.52 -18.00
CA GLY A 167 8.60 -10.25 -17.46
C GLY A 167 8.50 -10.45 -15.94
N LEU A 168 9.56 -10.99 -15.33
CA LEU A 168 9.63 -11.32 -13.89
C LEU A 168 9.22 -10.15 -13.00
N LYS A 169 9.67 -8.93 -13.31
CA LYS A 169 9.36 -7.73 -12.53
C LYS A 169 7.85 -7.42 -12.45
N GLY A 170 7.09 -7.68 -13.50
CA GLY A 170 5.66 -7.49 -13.47
C GLY A 170 4.92 -8.68 -12.84
N LEU A 171 5.45 -9.90 -12.94
CA LEU A 171 4.92 -11.08 -12.25
C LEU A 171 5.12 -11.03 -10.72
N ALA A 172 6.14 -10.30 -10.24
CA ALA A 172 6.32 -10.01 -8.82
C ALA A 172 5.16 -9.17 -8.23
N ALA A 173 4.30 -8.63 -9.07
CA ALA A 173 3.07 -7.90 -8.74
C ALA A 173 3.28 -6.78 -7.70
N ILE A 174 2.81 -6.97 -6.47
CA ILE A 174 2.85 -5.98 -5.39
C ILE A 174 3.86 -6.44 -4.33
N LEU A 175 4.91 -5.63 -4.12
CA LEU A 175 5.96 -5.95 -3.14
C LEU A 175 5.56 -5.52 -1.72
N PRO A 176 5.99 -6.28 -0.67
CA PRO A 176 5.78 -5.91 0.73
C PRO A 176 6.33 -4.53 1.09
N VAL A 177 7.53 -4.24 0.61
CA VAL A 177 8.23 -2.95 0.81
C VAL A 177 8.79 -2.48 -0.53
N ARG A 178 8.55 -1.22 -0.88
CA ARG A 178 9.11 -0.59 -2.07
C ARG A 178 9.13 0.94 -1.92
N ASP A 179 10.28 1.56 -2.14
CA ASP A 179 10.43 3.03 -2.19
C ASP A 179 9.82 3.75 -0.96
N GLY A 180 10.04 3.23 0.25
CA GLY A 180 9.46 3.77 1.48
C GLY A 180 8.01 3.39 1.75
N ILE A 181 7.33 2.78 0.78
CA ILE A 181 5.96 2.27 0.94
C ILE A 181 6.01 0.88 1.56
N ILE A 182 5.21 0.66 2.60
CA ILE A 182 5.02 -0.64 3.27
C ILE A 182 3.58 -1.12 3.12
N ARG A 183 3.37 -2.43 3.15
CA ARG A 183 2.06 -3.05 3.01
C ARG A 183 1.84 -4.11 4.10
N PRO A 184 1.49 -3.64 5.31
CA PRO A 184 1.45 -4.49 6.50
C PRO A 184 0.52 -5.69 6.39
N ILE A 185 -0.61 -5.55 5.68
CA ILE A 185 -1.65 -6.58 5.56
C ILE A 185 -1.60 -7.35 4.23
N LEU A 186 -0.49 -7.24 3.46
CA LEU A 186 -0.36 -7.93 2.18
C LEU A 186 -0.41 -9.45 2.31
N CYS A 187 -0.11 -9.98 3.49
CA CYS A 187 -0.21 -11.40 3.84
C CYS A 187 -1.63 -11.87 4.19
N LEU A 188 -2.64 -11.02 4.19
CA LEU A 188 -4.01 -11.36 4.52
C LEU A 188 -4.89 -11.41 3.28
N ASN A 189 -5.82 -12.37 3.22
CA ASN A 189 -6.89 -12.34 2.24
C ASN A 189 -8.10 -11.53 2.74
N LYS A 190 -9.02 -11.21 1.82
CA LYS A 190 -10.21 -10.39 2.12
C LYS A 190 -11.11 -11.01 3.19
N GLN A 191 -11.26 -12.33 3.19
CA GLN A 191 -12.10 -13.04 4.16
C GLN A 191 -11.51 -12.96 5.58
N GLU A 192 -10.18 -13.09 5.72
CA GLU A 192 -9.48 -12.90 6.99
C GLU A 192 -9.71 -11.48 7.52
N ILE A 193 -9.57 -10.46 6.66
CA ILE A 193 -9.76 -9.06 7.06
C ILE A 193 -11.18 -8.82 7.56
N VAL A 194 -12.21 -9.27 6.81
CA VAL A 194 -13.62 -9.09 7.22
C VAL A 194 -13.89 -9.79 8.56
N LYS A 195 -13.43 -11.03 8.74
CA LYS A 195 -13.55 -11.75 10.03
C LYS A 195 -12.90 -10.99 11.18
N TYR A 196 -11.75 -10.35 10.92
CA TYR A 196 -11.06 -9.56 11.92
C TYR A 196 -11.84 -8.29 12.31
N LEU A 197 -12.33 -7.54 11.32
CA LEU A 197 -13.12 -6.34 11.55
C LEU A 197 -14.37 -6.61 12.41
N ILE A 198 -15.08 -7.71 12.11
CA ILE A 198 -16.27 -8.12 12.87
C ILE A 198 -15.88 -8.52 14.30
N LYS A 199 -14.83 -9.34 14.44
CA LYS A 199 -14.38 -9.83 15.76
C LYS A 199 -13.95 -8.69 16.69
N GLU A 200 -13.15 -7.75 16.17
CA GLU A 200 -12.60 -6.63 16.95
C GLU A 200 -13.55 -5.41 16.96
N GLN A 201 -14.74 -5.52 16.35
CA GLN A 201 -15.76 -4.45 16.27
C GLN A 201 -15.19 -3.13 15.71
N ILE A 202 -14.34 -3.23 14.69
CA ILE A 202 -13.72 -2.07 14.05
C ILE A 202 -14.74 -1.43 13.10
N PRO A 203 -15.05 -0.12 13.25
CA PRO A 203 -15.94 0.56 12.32
C PRO A 203 -15.27 0.70 10.95
N TYR A 204 -16.04 0.45 9.90
CA TYR A 204 -15.60 0.67 8.51
C TYR A 204 -16.79 0.96 7.61
N VAL A 205 -16.53 1.58 6.47
CA VAL A 205 -17.52 1.83 5.43
C VAL A 205 -17.40 0.81 4.31
N THR A 206 -18.55 0.38 3.82
CA THR A 206 -18.61 -0.45 2.62
C THR A 206 -18.66 0.47 1.40
N ASP A 207 -17.67 0.35 0.51
CA ASP A 207 -17.59 1.18 -0.69
C ASP A 207 -18.67 0.76 -1.70
N SER A 208 -19.56 1.71 -2.04
CA SER A 208 -20.60 1.53 -3.05
C SER A 208 -20.06 1.61 -4.50
N THR A 209 -18.85 2.15 -4.67
CA THR A 209 -18.28 2.48 -5.98
C THR A 209 -17.25 1.48 -6.52
N ASN A 210 -17.29 0.22 -6.13
CA ASN A 210 -16.51 -0.82 -6.83
C ASN A 210 -16.84 -0.91 -8.34
N LEU A 211 -17.54 0.09 -8.89
CA LEU A 211 -18.20 0.06 -10.20
C LEU A 211 -17.50 0.83 -11.32
N THR A 212 -16.45 1.65 -11.09
CA THR A 212 -16.15 2.63 -12.14
C THR A 212 -14.77 2.71 -12.76
N ASP A 213 -13.63 2.29 -12.18
CA ASP A 213 -12.41 2.88 -12.73
C ASP A 213 -11.31 1.98 -13.31
N ASP A 214 -11.27 0.70 -13.09
CA ASP A 214 -10.47 -0.22 -13.90
C ASP A 214 -11.36 -1.38 -14.36
N TYR A 215 -12.02 -1.23 -15.47
CA TYR A 215 -12.95 -2.24 -16.01
C TYR A 215 -12.30 -3.63 -16.06
N THR A 216 -11.02 -3.71 -16.33
CA THR A 216 -10.28 -4.97 -16.38
C THR A 216 -10.02 -5.54 -14.99
N ARG A 217 -9.56 -4.73 -14.03
CA ARG A 217 -9.34 -5.16 -12.64
C ARG A 217 -10.64 -5.54 -11.95
N ASN A 218 -11.71 -4.76 -12.16
CA ASN A 218 -13.02 -5.09 -11.62
C ASN A 218 -13.55 -6.42 -12.16
N LYS A 219 -13.33 -6.73 -13.45
CA LYS A 219 -13.65 -8.04 -14.02
C LYS A 219 -12.83 -9.16 -13.36
N ILE A 220 -11.54 -8.96 -13.18
CA ILE A 220 -10.69 -9.94 -12.50
C ILE A 220 -11.21 -10.19 -11.08
N ARG A 221 -11.47 -9.13 -10.31
CA ARG A 221 -11.95 -9.19 -8.91
C ARG A 221 -13.30 -9.85 -8.76
N HIS A 222 -14.28 -9.48 -9.59
CA HIS A 222 -15.69 -9.88 -9.39
C HIS A 222 -16.13 -11.07 -10.24
N GLN A 223 -15.39 -11.41 -11.28
CA GLN A 223 -15.78 -12.49 -12.19
C GLN A 223 -14.73 -13.60 -12.24
N ILE A 224 -13.43 -13.27 -12.39
CA ILE A 224 -12.41 -14.28 -12.65
C ILE A 224 -11.93 -14.95 -11.37
N LEU A 225 -11.51 -14.15 -10.36
CA LEU A 225 -11.03 -14.71 -9.10
C LEU A 225 -12.07 -15.60 -8.40
N PRO A 226 -13.37 -15.23 -8.30
CA PRO A 226 -14.38 -16.10 -7.71
C PRO A 226 -14.51 -17.45 -8.47
N ILE A 227 -14.51 -17.43 -9.80
CA ILE A 227 -14.55 -18.66 -10.61
C ILE A 227 -13.33 -19.54 -10.32
N LEU A 228 -12.15 -18.96 -10.23
CA LEU A 228 -10.93 -19.72 -9.91
C LEU A 228 -10.97 -20.33 -8.51
N GLU A 229 -11.50 -19.60 -7.51
CA GLU A 229 -11.63 -20.11 -6.15
C GLU A 229 -12.73 -21.19 -6.03
N GLU A 230 -13.85 -21.03 -6.73
CA GLU A 230 -14.99 -21.96 -6.64
C GLU A 230 -14.82 -23.22 -7.49
N GLN A 231 -14.26 -23.08 -8.72
CA GLN A 231 -14.28 -24.17 -9.70
C GLN A 231 -12.90 -24.82 -9.94
N VAL A 232 -11.79 -24.15 -9.56
CA VAL A 232 -10.44 -24.65 -9.79
C VAL A 232 -9.76 -25.02 -8.47
N ASN A 233 -9.60 -24.04 -7.57
CA ASN A 233 -8.92 -24.24 -6.29
C ASN A 233 -9.32 -23.16 -5.29
N THR A 234 -9.91 -23.56 -4.17
CA THR A 234 -10.31 -22.64 -3.08
C THR A 234 -9.19 -21.79 -2.49
N SER A 235 -7.93 -22.16 -2.74
CA SER A 235 -6.74 -21.42 -2.34
C SER A 235 -6.08 -20.66 -3.51
N ALA A 236 -6.76 -20.47 -4.65
CA ALA A 236 -6.18 -19.89 -5.85
C ALA A 236 -5.54 -18.51 -5.59
N VAL A 237 -6.23 -17.61 -4.87
CA VAL A 237 -5.71 -16.28 -4.50
C VAL A 237 -4.42 -16.40 -3.70
N ARG A 238 -4.39 -17.26 -2.67
CA ARG A 238 -3.19 -17.47 -1.85
C ARG A 238 -2.03 -18.01 -2.67
N HIS A 239 -2.25 -19.03 -3.51
CA HIS A 239 -1.19 -19.59 -4.34
C HIS A 239 -0.65 -18.60 -5.37
N MET A 240 -1.48 -17.70 -5.89
CA MET A 240 -1.05 -16.61 -6.75
C MET A 240 -0.15 -15.62 -5.99
N ALA A 241 -0.52 -15.25 -4.77
CA ALA A 241 0.28 -14.36 -3.93
C ALA A 241 1.64 -15.00 -3.55
N GLU A 242 1.64 -16.28 -3.18
CA GLU A 242 2.85 -17.06 -2.93
C GLU A 242 3.76 -17.12 -4.17
N THR A 243 3.18 -17.39 -5.34
CA THR A 243 3.92 -17.41 -6.61
C THR A 243 4.53 -16.04 -6.92
N ALA A 244 3.79 -14.95 -6.76
CA ALA A 244 4.31 -13.61 -6.96
C ALA A 244 5.49 -13.30 -6.00
N SER A 245 5.41 -13.77 -4.75
CA SER A 245 6.50 -13.63 -3.77
C SER A 245 7.76 -14.41 -4.19
N LEU A 246 7.61 -15.65 -4.66
CA LEU A 246 8.73 -16.45 -5.17
C LEU A 246 9.39 -15.80 -6.40
N VAL A 247 8.57 -15.30 -7.33
CA VAL A 247 9.06 -14.57 -8.52
C VAL A 247 9.80 -13.30 -8.10
N SER A 248 9.30 -12.57 -7.09
CA SER A 248 9.99 -11.38 -6.56
C SER A 248 11.38 -11.72 -6.01
N GLN A 249 11.51 -12.81 -5.24
CA GLN A 249 12.80 -13.25 -4.69
C GLN A 249 13.78 -13.65 -5.83
N ALA A 250 13.29 -14.35 -6.85
CA ALA A 250 14.09 -14.71 -8.01
C ALA A 250 14.55 -13.48 -8.80
N GLU A 251 13.66 -12.51 -9.03
CA GLU A 251 13.97 -11.25 -9.71
C GLU A 251 15.02 -10.45 -8.96
N GLU A 252 14.86 -10.31 -7.63
CA GLU A 252 15.82 -9.61 -6.78
C GLU A 252 17.20 -10.28 -6.81
N TYR A 253 17.23 -11.61 -6.75
CA TYR A 253 18.49 -12.36 -6.86
C TYR A 253 19.19 -12.10 -8.22
N LEU A 254 18.45 -12.21 -9.32
CA LEU A 254 18.97 -11.97 -10.66
C LEU A 254 19.45 -10.53 -10.85
N SER A 255 18.68 -9.56 -10.36
CA SER A 255 19.05 -8.14 -10.41
C SER A 255 20.35 -7.87 -9.64
N ARG A 256 20.50 -8.42 -8.42
CA ARG A 256 21.73 -8.29 -7.63
C ARG A 256 22.94 -8.96 -8.30
N GLN A 257 22.75 -10.11 -8.96
CA GLN A 257 23.83 -10.76 -9.71
C GLN A 257 24.23 -9.92 -10.93
N GLY A 258 23.26 -9.38 -11.67
CA GLY A 258 23.51 -8.47 -12.79
C GLY A 258 24.31 -7.23 -12.37
N GLU A 259 23.95 -6.58 -11.25
CA GLU A 259 24.69 -5.43 -10.72
C GLU A 259 26.15 -5.78 -10.34
N ARG A 260 26.38 -6.98 -9.76
CA ARG A 260 27.73 -7.44 -9.43
C ARG A 260 28.58 -7.64 -10.67
N LEU A 261 28.01 -8.24 -11.72
CA LEU A 261 28.72 -8.44 -12.99
C LEU A 261 29.11 -7.11 -13.64
N VAL A 262 28.22 -6.12 -13.60
CA VAL A 262 28.52 -4.77 -14.13
C VAL A 262 29.61 -4.07 -13.32
N LYS A 263 29.67 -4.24 -12.01
CA LYS A 263 30.68 -3.61 -11.12
C LYS A 263 32.05 -4.28 -11.22
N THR A 264 32.12 -5.59 -11.52
CA THR A 264 33.38 -6.35 -11.61
C THR A 264 34.00 -6.30 -13.00
N GLY A 265 33.24 -5.98 -14.06
CA GLY A 265 33.74 -5.73 -15.40
C GLY A 265 34.32 -4.32 -15.52
N ASN A 266 35.64 -4.19 -15.78
CA ASN A 266 36.27 -2.94 -16.15
C ASN A 266 35.53 -2.32 -17.33
N GLY A 267 34.64 -1.35 -17.09
CA GLY A 267 34.21 -0.24 -17.93
C GLY A 267 33.76 -0.47 -19.40
N GLU A 268 33.80 -1.66 -19.95
CA GLU A 268 33.45 -1.92 -21.36
C GLU A 268 32.59 -3.19 -21.51
N PHE A 269 31.31 -3.08 -21.06
CA PHE A 269 30.26 -3.96 -21.58
C PHE A 269 29.37 -3.15 -22.52
N SER A 270 29.69 -3.14 -23.79
CA SER A 270 28.72 -2.78 -24.83
C SER A 270 27.65 -3.86 -24.85
N CYS A 271 26.44 -3.53 -24.37
CA CYS A 271 25.26 -4.35 -24.54
C CYS A 271 24.96 -4.38 -26.06
N GLN A 272 25.43 -5.37 -26.78
CA GLN A 272 24.95 -5.64 -28.12
C GLN A 272 23.48 -6.00 -28.00
N LYS A 273 22.62 -5.07 -28.40
CA LYS A 273 21.20 -5.38 -28.65
C LYS A 273 21.17 -6.44 -29.73
N HIS A 274 20.97 -7.69 -29.35
CA HIS A 274 20.58 -8.72 -30.28
C HIS A 274 19.18 -8.39 -30.81
N SER A 275 19.15 -7.73 -31.95
CA SER A 275 17.97 -7.66 -32.82
C SER A 275 17.84 -9.01 -33.54
N GLY A 276 17.57 -10.06 -32.81
CA GLY A 276 17.24 -11.37 -33.34
C GLY A 276 15.74 -11.50 -33.42
N GLY A 277 15.15 -11.20 -34.57
CA GLY A 277 13.80 -11.62 -34.91
C GLY A 277 13.74 -13.14 -34.87
N MET A 278 13.09 -13.71 -33.87
CA MET A 278 12.67 -15.09 -33.83
C MET A 278 11.38 -15.20 -34.66
N SER A 279 11.53 -15.58 -35.95
CA SER A 279 10.39 -16.12 -36.69
C SER A 279 10.17 -17.56 -36.19
N LEU A 280 9.06 -17.79 -35.55
CA LEU A 280 8.57 -19.13 -35.24
C LEU A 280 7.96 -19.75 -36.49
N PRO A 281 8.11 -21.07 -36.69
CA PRO A 281 7.54 -21.80 -37.81
C PRO A 281 6.01 -21.90 -37.72
#